data_c3995d82e7a6f7f0e03a5daec66b424f
#
_entry.id   c3995d82e7a6f7f0e03a5daec66b424f
#
_cell.length_a   1.000
_cell.length_b   1.000
_cell.length_c   1.000
_cell.angle_alpha   90.00
_cell.angle_beta   90.00
_cell.angle_gamma   90.00
#
_symmetry.space_group_name_H-M   'P 1'
#
loop_
_entity.id
_entity.type
_entity.pdbx_description
1 polymer ?
#
loop_
_entity_poly.entity_id
_entity_poly.type
_entity_poly.pdbx_seq_one_letter_code
_entity_poly.pdbx_strand_id
1 'polypeptide(L)'
;MSYAIWFSMDEDISIINSNTRKEKIKNFILNNKKKVLIFLIAIVLLIISFFGYGEFKDYQREKVSNLFYSTIIDFDGNNKEKTTDELKQIIKLKDATYSPLSLYFILDNNLISDRSEINNLFDTLISKTSLDKEIKNLIIYKKGLYNADQVSENELLEILNPIIRSESVWSSHALYLLAEYFYSKDQKLKSKDFFNQIINLKKSNPSIVTESQKRLNRDLSD
;
A
#
# COMPACT_ATOMS: atom_id res chain seq x y z
N MET A 1 -10.15 -68.31 -10.92
CA MET A 1 -10.40 -67.86 -12.33
C MET A 1 -11.37 -66.66 -12.41
N SER A 2 -11.83 -66.09 -11.29
CA SER A 2 -12.85 -65.01 -11.27
C SER A 2 -12.33 -63.59 -11.18
N TYR A 3 -11.10 -63.36 -10.73
CA TYR A 3 -10.55 -61.98 -10.53
C TYR A 3 -10.03 -61.31 -11.83
N ALA A 4 -9.62 -62.06 -12.82
CA ALA A 4 -9.10 -61.53 -14.09
C ALA A 4 -10.16 -60.92 -14.98
N ILE A 5 -11.43 -61.37 -14.88
CA ILE A 5 -12.55 -60.90 -15.68
C ILE A 5 -13.04 -59.53 -15.21
N TRP A 6 -12.99 -59.26 -13.89
CA TRP A 6 -13.38 -57.94 -13.34
C TRP A 6 -12.38 -56.82 -13.71
N PHE A 7 -11.08 -57.13 -13.73
CA PHE A 7 -10.05 -56.13 -14.08
C PHE A 7 -10.11 -55.69 -15.56
N SER A 8 -10.41 -56.65 -16.44
CA SER A 8 -10.57 -56.33 -17.88
C SER A 8 -11.85 -55.52 -18.16
N MET A 9 -12.91 -55.76 -17.41
CA MET A 9 -14.18 -55.03 -17.58
C MET A 9 -14.09 -53.55 -17.13
N ASP A 10 -13.30 -53.26 -16.10
CA ASP A 10 -13.08 -51.87 -15.64
C ASP A 10 -12.19 -51.09 -16.62
N GLU A 11 -11.18 -51.71 -17.24
CA GLU A 11 -10.38 -51.09 -18.31
C GLU A 11 -11.21 -50.82 -19.54
N ASP A 12 -12.03 -51.78 -20.00
CA ASP A 12 -12.92 -51.58 -21.15
C ASP A 12 -13.98 -50.48 -20.93
N ILE A 13 -14.55 -50.39 -19.74
CA ILE A 13 -15.48 -49.33 -19.36
C ILE A 13 -14.79 -47.96 -19.34
N SER A 14 -13.56 -47.86 -18.87
CA SER A 14 -12.79 -46.62 -18.83
C SER A 14 -12.41 -46.15 -20.22
N ILE A 15 -12.04 -47.06 -21.12
CA ILE A 15 -11.72 -46.78 -22.53
C ILE A 15 -12.99 -46.33 -23.31
N ILE A 16 -14.13 -47.03 -23.12
CA ILE A 16 -15.40 -46.66 -23.76
C ILE A 16 -15.85 -45.27 -23.27
N ASN A 17 -15.73 -44.97 -21.99
CA ASN A 17 -16.10 -43.67 -21.42
C ASN A 17 -15.18 -42.54 -21.95
N SER A 18 -13.88 -42.79 -22.11
CA SER A 18 -12.93 -41.82 -22.67
C SER A 18 -13.20 -41.54 -24.16
N ASN A 19 -13.53 -42.54 -24.92
CA ASN A 19 -13.87 -42.40 -26.35
C ASN A 19 -15.21 -41.67 -26.54
N THR A 20 -16.22 -41.95 -25.74
CA THR A 20 -17.50 -41.24 -25.74
C THR A 20 -17.35 -39.75 -25.35
N ARG A 21 -16.46 -39.43 -24.43
CA ARG A 21 -16.14 -38.03 -24.08
C ARG A 21 -15.45 -37.31 -25.25
N LYS A 22 -14.47 -37.94 -25.89
CA LYS A 22 -13.77 -37.37 -27.02
C LYS A 22 -14.74 -37.10 -28.20
N GLU A 23 -15.64 -38.05 -28.50
CA GLU A 23 -16.66 -37.87 -29.52
C GLU A 23 -17.65 -36.74 -29.18
N LYS A 24 -18.10 -36.63 -27.94
CA LYS A 24 -18.97 -35.52 -27.50
C LYS A 24 -18.28 -34.17 -27.65
N ILE A 25 -17.02 -34.03 -27.28
CA ILE A 25 -16.23 -32.82 -27.45
C ILE A 25 -16.05 -32.48 -28.92
N LYS A 26 -15.68 -33.47 -29.75
CA LYS A 26 -15.54 -33.32 -31.20
C LYS A 26 -16.83 -32.84 -31.86
N ASN A 27 -17.96 -33.48 -31.52
CA ASN A 27 -19.27 -33.13 -32.08
C ASN A 27 -19.72 -31.75 -31.62
N PHE A 28 -19.44 -31.36 -30.33
CA PHE A 28 -19.71 -30.03 -29.84
C PHE A 28 -18.92 -28.96 -30.61
N ILE A 29 -17.62 -29.17 -30.81
CA ILE A 29 -16.76 -28.26 -31.58
C ILE A 29 -17.23 -28.15 -33.02
N LEU A 30 -17.54 -29.27 -33.67
CA LEU A 30 -17.98 -29.30 -35.05
C LEU A 30 -19.34 -28.59 -35.24
N ASN A 31 -20.27 -28.78 -34.33
CA ASN A 31 -21.60 -28.17 -34.38
C ASN A 31 -21.59 -26.68 -33.99
N ASN A 32 -20.58 -26.25 -33.23
CA ASN A 32 -20.49 -24.87 -32.73
C ASN A 32 -19.22 -24.13 -33.22
N LYS A 33 -18.68 -24.48 -34.37
CA LYS A 33 -17.41 -23.93 -34.90
C LYS A 33 -17.30 -22.40 -34.78
N LYS A 34 -18.34 -21.65 -35.15
CA LYS A 34 -18.35 -20.19 -35.11
C LYS A 34 -18.27 -19.69 -33.64
N LYS A 35 -19.00 -20.31 -32.73
CA LYS A 35 -18.98 -19.92 -31.27
C LYS A 35 -17.64 -20.24 -30.65
N VAL A 36 -17.05 -21.41 -30.97
CA VAL A 36 -15.72 -21.80 -30.46
C VAL A 36 -14.64 -20.86 -31.02
N LEU A 37 -14.73 -20.48 -32.28
CA LEU A 37 -13.78 -19.52 -32.91
C LEU A 37 -13.88 -18.14 -32.23
N ILE A 38 -15.10 -17.62 -32.01
CA ILE A 38 -15.30 -16.34 -31.31
C ILE A 38 -14.74 -16.40 -29.92
N PHE A 39 -14.96 -17.50 -29.19
CA PHE A 39 -14.44 -17.71 -27.86
C PHE A 39 -12.90 -17.72 -27.79
N LEU A 40 -12.25 -18.39 -28.76
CA LEU A 40 -10.80 -18.40 -28.89
C LEU A 40 -10.25 -17.01 -29.20
N ILE A 41 -10.88 -16.26 -30.10
CA ILE A 41 -10.50 -14.89 -30.41
C ILE A 41 -10.62 -14.00 -29.15
N ALA A 42 -11.71 -14.15 -28.36
CA ALA A 42 -11.90 -13.41 -27.14
C ALA A 42 -10.80 -13.71 -26.11
N ILE A 43 -10.38 -14.97 -25.97
CA ILE A 43 -9.26 -15.35 -25.10
C ILE A 43 -7.95 -14.69 -25.58
N VAL A 44 -7.66 -14.74 -26.87
CA VAL A 44 -6.44 -14.11 -27.42
C VAL A 44 -6.45 -12.60 -27.18
N LEU A 45 -7.58 -11.93 -27.37
CA LEU A 45 -7.70 -10.49 -27.08
C LEU A 45 -7.51 -10.18 -25.61
N LEU A 46 -8.02 -11.02 -24.68
CA LEU A 46 -7.81 -10.87 -23.25
C LEU A 46 -6.31 -11.01 -22.88
N ILE A 47 -5.63 -11.98 -23.49
CA ILE A 47 -4.18 -12.18 -23.28
C ILE A 47 -3.39 -10.97 -23.78
N ILE A 48 -3.67 -10.50 -24.99
CA ILE A 48 -3.00 -9.31 -25.56
C ILE A 48 -3.27 -8.07 -24.69
N SER A 49 -4.51 -7.88 -24.24
CA SER A 49 -4.88 -6.76 -23.37
C SER A 49 -4.15 -6.83 -22.02
N PHE A 50 -4.01 -8.02 -21.45
CA PHE A 50 -3.32 -8.22 -20.17
C PHE A 50 -1.83 -7.89 -20.27
N PHE A 51 -1.14 -8.41 -21.28
CA PHE A 51 0.28 -8.11 -21.49
C PHE A 51 0.51 -6.66 -21.94
N GLY A 52 -0.32 -6.13 -22.84
CA GLY A 52 -0.22 -4.74 -23.29
C GLY A 52 -0.47 -3.73 -22.17
N TYR A 53 -1.36 -4.04 -21.23
CA TYR A 53 -1.58 -3.21 -20.05
C TYR A 53 -0.37 -3.21 -19.10
N GLY A 54 0.30 -4.35 -18.93
CA GLY A 54 1.54 -4.47 -18.16
C GLY A 54 2.63 -3.57 -18.72
N GLU A 55 2.97 -3.72 -19.99
CA GLU A 55 3.98 -2.91 -20.69
C GLU A 55 3.66 -1.41 -20.67
N PHE A 56 2.39 -1.04 -20.87
CA PHE A 56 1.97 0.36 -20.78
C PHE A 56 2.19 0.95 -19.38
N LYS A 57 1.89 0.18 -18.32
CA LYS A 57 2.09 0.59 -16.94
C LYS A 57 3.58 0.76 -16.63
N ASP A 58 4.41 -0.17 -17.07
CA ASP A 58 5.86 -0.12 -16.85
C ASP A 58 6.49 1.07 -17.58
N TYR A 59 6.08 1.34 -18.82
CA TYR A 59 6.50 2.54 -19.55
C TYR A 59 6.10 3.86 -18.87
N GLN A 60 4.88 3.95 -18.33
CA GLN A 60 4.45 5.13 -17.57
C GLN A 60 5.28 5.30 -16.30
N ARG A 61 5.56 4.19 -15.59
CA ARG A 61 6.39 4.21 -14.38
C ARG A 61 7.82 4.64 -14.66
N GLU A 62 8.41 4.18 -15.76
CA GLU A 62 9.74 4.59 -16.19
C GLU A 62 9.80 6.10 -16.45
N LYS A 63 8.81 6.67 -17.13
CA LYS A 63 8.71 8.13 -17.32
C LYS A 63 8.68 8.90 -16.01
N VAL A 64 7.86 8.45 -15.05
CA VAL A 64 7.75 9.09 -13.74
C VAL A 64 9.06 8.96 -12.98
N SER A 65 9.71 7.79 -13.06
CA SER A 65 11.03 7.54 -12.50
C SER A 65 12.08 8.51 -13.03
N ASN A 66 12.18 8.61 -14.36
CA ASN A 66 13.15 9.47 -15.02
C ASN A 66 12.91 10.94 -14.66
N LEU A 67 11.65 11.38 -14.62
CA LEU A 67 11.30 12.73 -14.18
C LEU A 67 11.71 12.97 -12.72
N PHE A 68 11.42 12.04 -11.81
CA PHE A 68 11.79 12.16 -10.41
C PHE A 68 13.31 12.27 -10.25
N TYR A 69 14.08 11.35 -10.85
CA TYR A 69 15.52 11.36 -10.71
C TYR A 69 16.17 12.59 -11.35
N SER A 70 15.72 13.04 -12.52
CA SER A 70 16.24 14.27 -13.12
C SER A 70 15.95 15.47 -12.20
N THR A 71 14.75 15.57 -11.66
CA THR A 71 14.38 16.68 -10.75
C THR A 71 15.24 16.74 -9.50
N ILE A 72 15.52 15.60 -8.85
CA ILE A 72 16.31 15.59 -7.60
C ILE A 72 17.82 15.73 -7.85
N ILE A 73 18.32 15.23 -8.99
CA ILE A 73 19.75 15.39 -9.36
C ILE A 73 20.05 16.85 -9.74
N ASP A 74 19.13 17.50 -10.43
CA ASP A 74 19.28 18.90 -10.84
C ASP A 74 19.06 19.90 -9.69
N PHE A 75 18.61 19.44 -8.54
CA PHE A 75 18.37 20.32 -7.38
C PHE A 75 19.67 20.83 -6.78
N ASP A 76 19.86 22.16 -6.83
CA ASP A 76 21.05 22.86 -6.31
C ASP A 76 20.74 23.95 -5.26
N GLY A 77 19.48 24.04 -4.83
CA GLY A 77 19.00 25.07 -3.88
C GLY A 77 18.66 26.42 -4.51
N ASN A 78 19.15 26.74 -5.73
CA ASN A 78 18.80 27.98 -6.45
C ASN A 78 17.54 27.83 -7.31
N ASN A 79 17.19 26.59 -7.65
CA ASN A 79 16.05 26.23 -8.49
C ASN A 79 14.84 25.67 -7.70
N LYS A 80 14.69 26.07 -6.44
CA LYS A 80 13.65 25.55 -5.52
C LYS A 80 12.23 25.59 -6.10
N GLU A 81 11.84 26.69 -6.73
CA GLU A 81 10.50 26.84 -7.30
C GLU A 81 10.23 25.82 -8.42
N LYS A 82 11.17 25.74 -9.39
CA LYS A 82 11.07 24.75 -10.48
C LYS A 82 11.00 23.34 -9.94
N THR A 83 11.93 22.97 -9.04
CA THR A 83 11.98 21.64 -8.42
C THR A 83 10.67 21.33 -7.67
N THR A 84 10.13 22.28 -6.92
CA THR A 84 8.86 22.14 -6.21
C THR A 84 7.71 21.84 -7.16
N ASP A 85 7.62 22.56 -8.27
CA ASP A 85 6.55 22.39 -9.25
C ASP A 85 6.65 21.05 -9.97
N GLU A 86 7.84 20.59 -10.32
CA GLU A 86 8.08 19.27 -10.91
C GLU A 86 7.70 18.16 -9.93
N LEU A 87 8.09 18.25 -8.65
CA LEU A 87 7.72 17.28 -7.63
C LEU A 87 6.19 17.25 -7.38
N LYS A 88 5.53 18.41 -7.36
CA LYS A 88 4.06 18.48 -7.29
C LYS A 88 3.39 17.82 -8.50
N GLN A 89 3.97 17.96 -9.70
CA GLN A 89 3.47 17.24 -10.88
C GLN A 89 3.59 15.73 -10.71
N ILE A 90 4.74 15.23 -10.20
CA ILE A 90 4.92 13.81 -9.93
C ILE A 90 3.88 13.30 -8.92
N ILE A 91 3.58 14.05 -7.86
CA ILE A 91 2.54 13.71 -6.88
C ILE A 91 1.16 13.61 -7.55
N LYS A 92 0.85 14.49 -8.50
CA LYS A 92 -0.41 14.47 -9.26
C LYS A 92 -0.53 13.25 -10.18
N LEU A 93 0.58 12.64 -10.60
CA LEU A 93 0.57 11.40 -11.39
C LEU A 93 0.14 10.18 -10.55
N LYS A 94 0.15 10.27 -9.22
CA LYS A 94 -0.29 9.22 -8.29
C LYS A 94 0.45 7.91 -8.44
N ASP A 95 1.72 7.97 -8.80
CA ASP A 95 2.58 6.79 -8.80
C ASP A 95 2.83 6.31 -7.37
N ALA A 96 2.71 4.99 -7.16
CA ALA A 96 2.79 4.40 -5.82
C ALA A 96 4.18 4.54 -5.16
N THR A 97 5.23 4.76 -5.94
CA THR A 97 6.61 4.89 -5.48
C THR A 97 7.08 6.34 -5.48
N TYR A 98 6.98 7.00 -6.63
CA TYR A 98 7.59 8.30 -6.83
C TYR A 98 6.77 9.46 -6.27
N SER A 99 5.44 9.32 -6.17
CA SER A 99 4.63 10.36 -5.54
C SER A 99 4.91 10.52 -4.03
N PRO A 100 4.99 9.44 -3.21
CA PRO A 100 5.45 9.56 -1.83
C PRO A 100 6.88 10.09 -1.70
N LEU A 101 7.82 9.62 -2.53
CA LEU A 101 9.20 10.08 -2.51
C LEU A 101 9.31 11.58 -2.83
N SER A 102 8.50 12.08 -3.76
CA SER A 102 8.43 13.50 -4.08
C SER A 102 7.95 14.35 -2.90
N LEU A 103 6.93 13.89 -2.16
CA LEU A 103 6.50 14.59 -0.95
C LEU A 103 7.60 14.58 0.12
N TYR A 104 8.30 13.47 0.31
CA TYR A 104 9.39 13.40 1.28
C TYR A 104 10.54 14.34 0.92
N PHE A 105 10.90 14.41 -0.36
CA PHE A 105 11.93 15.36 -0.81
C PHE A 105 11.50 16.82 -0.57
N ILE A 106 10.23 17.16 -0.80
CA ILE A 106 9.67 18.48 -0.50
C ILE A 106 9.81 18.81 0.99
N LEU A 107 9.47 17.86 1.87
CA LEU A 107 9.54 18.03 3.33
C LEU A 107 10.97 18.16 3.82
N ASP A 108 11.86 17.25 3.39
CA ASP A 108 13.24 17.18 3.85
C ASP A 108 14.05 18.42 3.44
N ASN A 109 13.71 19.05 2.30
CA ASN A 109 14.36 20.26 1.80
C ASN A 109 13.60 21.55 2.10
N ASN A 110 12.49 21.48 2.86
CA ASN A 110 11.64 22.64 3.18
C ASN A 110 11.27 23.48 1.94
N LEU A 111 10.83 22.80 0.86
CA LEU A 111 10.55 23.47 -0.42
C LEU A 111 9.22 24.22 -0.42
N ILE A 112 8.27 23.86 0.45
CA ILE A 112 6.97 24.49 0.60
C ILE A 112 6.84 24.94 2.06
N SER A 113 6.53 26.23 2.26
CA SER A 113 6.28 26.80 3.59
C SER A 113 4.80 26.79 3.97
N ASP A 114 3.90 26.73 2.99
CA ASP A 114 2.47 26.67 3.23
C ASP A 114 2.05 25.28 3.71
N ARG A 115 1.66 25.24 4.98
CA ARG A 115 1.21 24.02 5.65
C ARG A 115 -0.08 23.46 5.03
N SER A 116 -0.98 24.29 4.59
CA SER A 116 -2.22 23.84 3.93
C SER A 116 -1.89 23.11 2.64
N GLU A 117 -0.94 23.62 1.86
CA GLU A 117 -0.47 22.97 0.64
C GLU A 117 0.17 21.59 0.96
N ILE A 118 1.04 21.51 1.96
CA ILE A 118 1.65 20.23 2.39
C ILE A 118 0.56 19.22 2.81
N ASN A 119 -0.43 19.64 3.60
CA ASN A 119 -1.53 18.77 4.00
C ASN A 119 -2.36 18.28 2.81
N ASN A 120 -2.60 19.12 1.80
CA ASN A 120 -3.27 18.74 0.57
C ASN A 120 -2.48 17.69 -0.23
N LEU A 121 -1.14 17.76 -0.22
CA LEU A 121 -0.28 16.75 -0.83
C LEU A 121 -0.37 15.42 -0.07
N PHE A 122 -0.33 15.42 1.27
CA PHE A 122 -0.58 14.24 2.08
C PHE A 122 -1.95 13.62 1.74
N ASP A 123 -3.02 14.43 1.68
CA ASP A 123 -4.37 13.95 1.39
C ASP A 123 -4.49 13.37 -0.02
N THR A 124 -3.76 13.92 -0.98
CA THR A 124 -3.68 13.35 -2.33
C THR A 124 -3.06 11.96 -2.31
N LEU A 125 -1.99 11.75 -1.56
CA LEU A 125 -1.36 10.45 -1.43
C LEU A 125 -2.26 9.46 -0.69
N ILE A 126 -2.84 9.86 0.44
CA ILE A 126 -3.64 8.99 1.31
C ILE A 126 -4.94 8.56 0.62
N SER A 127 -5.63 9.48 -0.09
CA SER A 127 -6.99 9.23 -0.57
C SER A 127 -7.09 8.98 -2.08
N LYS A 128 -6.11 9.41 -2.88
CA LYS A 128 -6.21 9.39 -4.35
C LYS A 128 -5.13 8.53 -5.02
N THR A 129 -4.12 8.04 -4.26
CA THR A 129 -3.04 7.20 -4.79
C THR A 129 -3.28 5.75 -4.38
N SER A 130 -3.11 4.82 -5.31
CA SER A 130 -3.25 3.38 -5.03
C SER A 130 -1.97 2.86 -4.38
N LEU A 131 -1.88 3.00 -3.07
CA LEU A 131 -0.74 2.61 -2.26
C LEU A 131 -0.97 1.25 -1.59
N ASP A 132 0.11 0.52 -1.35
CA ASP A 132 0.11 -0.59 -0.39
C ASP A 132 -0.35 -0.10 0.99
N LYS A 133 -1.02 -0.98 1.74
CA LYS A 133 -1.59 -0.65 3.06
C LYS A 133 -0.55 -0.07 4.01
N GLU A 134 0.64 -0.68 4.09
CA GLU A 134 1.67 -0.24 5.03
C GLU A 134 2.34 1.06 4.59
N ILE A 135 2.49 1.29 3.28
CA ILE A 135 2.96 2.58 2.73
C ILE A 135 1.95 3.68 3.02
N LYS A 136 0.67 3.42 2.83
CA LYS A 136 -0.40 4.37 3.18
C LYS A 136 -0.37 4.73 4.67
N ASN A 137 -0.23 3.73 5.54
CA ASN A 137 -0.13 3.94 6.98
C ASN A 137 1.13 4.74 7.37
N LEU A 138 2.26 4.50 6.71
CA LEU A 138 3.46 5.32 6.89
C LEU A 138 3.20 6.80 6.54
N ILE A 139 2.51 7.06 5.43
CA ILE A 139 2.19 8.42 5.02
C ILE A 139 1.24 9.10 6.02
N ILE A 140 0.25 8.38 6.53
CA ILE A 140 -0.64 8.89 7.59
C ILE A 140 0.16 9.20 8.86
N TYR A 141 1.08 8.31 9.28
CA TYR A 141 1.96 8.56 10.41
C TYR A 141 2.83 9.80 10.20
N LYS A 142 3.44 9.95 9.01
CA LYS A 142 4.23 11.13 8.67
C LYS A 142 3.38 12.42 8.64
N LYS A 143 2.12 12.35 8.20
CA LYS A 143 1.17 13.46 8.29
C LYS A 143 0.91 13.84 9.75
N GLY A 144 0.70 12.86 10.62
CA GLY A 144 0.54 13.07 12.07
C GLY A 144 1.78 13.73 12.67
N LEU A 145 2.97 13.22 12.36
CA LEU A 145 4.24 13.76 12.84
C LEU A 145 4.46 15.21 12.38
N TYR A 146 4.21 15.51 11.10
CA TYR A 146 4.33 16.87 10.53
C TYR A 146 3.39 17.87 11.22
N ASN A 147 2.23 17.41 11.66
CA ASN A 147 1.20 18.26 12.25
C ASN A 147 1.24 18.33 13.79
N ALA A 148 1.95 17.43 14.48
CA ALA A 148 1.85 17.22 15.93
C ALA A 148 2.00 18.49 16.77
N ASP A 149 2.93 19.39 16.42
CA ASP A 149 3.21 20.59 17.19
C ASP A 149 2.15 21.69 17.04
N GLN A 150 1.27 21.59 16.05
CA GLN A 150 0.44 22.72 15.61
C GLN A 150 -1.07 22.41 15.55
N VAL A 151 -1.47 21.16 15.69
CA VAL A 151 -2.88 20.76 15.69
C VAL A 151 -3.41 20.57 17.10
N SER A 152 -4.74 20.60 17.21
CA SER A 152 -5.41 20.21 18.43
C SER A 152 -5.29 18.71 18.69
N GLU A 153 -5.53 18.32 19.95
CA GLU A 153 -5.61 16.92 20.38
C GLU A 153 -6.55 16.09 19.49
N ASN A 154 -7.75 16.61 19.23
CA ASN A 154 -8.76 15.90 18.44
C ASN A 154 -8.30 15.71 16.99
N GLU A 155 -7.71 16.71 16.39
CA GLU A 155 -7.19 16.63 15.01
C GLU A 155 -6.05 15.62 14.90
N LEU A 156 -5.12 15.58 15.87
CA LEU A 156 -4.04 14.60 15.86
C LEU A 156 -4.57 13.17 16.02
N LEU A 157 -5.55 12.99 16.91
CA LEU A 157 -6.24 11.71 17.08
C LEU A 157 -6.97 11.29 15.80
N GLU A 158 -7.68 12.19 15.12
CA GLU A 158 -8.33 11.89 13.85
C GLU A 158 -7.35 11.45 12.77
N ILE A 159 -6.21 12.13 12.65
CA ILE A 159 -5.16 11.75 11.69
C ILE A 159 -4.63 10.34 11.97
N LEU A 160 -4.35 10.00 13.24
CA LEU A 160 -3.67 8.76 13.62
C LEU A 160 -4.59 7.56 13.88
N ASN A 161 -5.88 7.79 14.17
CA ASN A 161 -6.86 6.72 14.43
C ASN A 161 -6.89 5.60 13.38
N PRO A 162 -6.82 5.86 12.06
CA PRO A 162 -6.80 4.80 11.06
C PRO A 162 -5.64 3.81 11.25
N ILE A 163 -4.48 4.29 11.71
CA ILE A 163 -3.31 3.43 11.96
C ILE A 163 -3.49 2.66 13.26
N ILE A 164 -3.90 3.33 14.33
CA ILE A 164 -4.04 2.76 15.67
C ILE A 164 -5.05 1.61 15.67
N ARG A 165 -6.15 1.75 14.92
CA ARG A 165 -7.20 0.72 14.79
C ARG A 165 -6.85 -0.38 13.79
N SER A 166 -5.75 -0.25 13.07
CA SER A 166 -5.29 -1.25 12.11
C SER A 166 -4.23 -2.17 12.76
N GLU A 167 -4.05 -3.37 12.19
CA GLU A 167 -2.93 -4.24 12.56
C GLU A 167 -1.64 -3.85 11.82
N SER A 168 -1.35 -2.57 11.73
CA SER A 168 -0.20 -2.02 11.02
C SER A 168 1.07 -2.10 11.86
N VAL A 169 2.21 -2.25 11.20
CA VAL A 169 3.52 -2.10 11.85
C VAL A 169 3.76 -0.68 12.36
N TRP A 170 3.00 0.30 11.86
CA TRP A 170 3.07 1.71 12.27
C TRP A 170 2.19 2.04 13.48
N SER A 171 1.36 1.11 13.98
CA SER A 171 0.47 1.35 15.11
C SER A 171 1.22 1.75 16.37
N SER A 172 2.33 1.08 16.70
CA SER A 172 3.16 1.44 17.86
C SER A 172 3.82 2.81 17.72
N HIS A 173 4.21 3.21 16.51
CA HIS A 173 4.78 4.54 16.25
C HIS A 173 3.72 5.64 16.41
N ALA A 174 2.49 5.40 15.93
CA ALA A 174 1.38 6.34 16.08
C ALA A 174 0.98 6.53 17.54
N LEU A 175 0.90 5.43 18.31
CA LEU A 175 0.65 5.48 19.76
C LEU A 175 1.76 6.20 20.51
N TYR A 176 3.02 5.97 20.13
CA TYR A 176 4.17 6.66 20.71
C TYR A 176 4.13 8.17 20.47
N LEU A 177 3.80 8.58 19.24
CA LEU A 177 3.62 9.99 18.90
C LEU A 177 2.53 10.64 19.76
N LEU A 178 1.40 9.98 19.97
CA LEU A 178 0.34 10.47 20.86
C LEU A 178 0.81 10.54 22.32
N ALA A 179 1.52 9.50 22.80
CA ALA A 179 2.05 9.50 24.17
C ALA A 179 2.98 10.70 24.42
N GLU A 180 3.91 10.97 23.49
CA GLU A 180 4.81 12.14 23.58
C GLU A 180 4.05 13.47 23.44
N TYR A 181 3.06 13.54 22.56
CA TYR A 181 2.20 14.72 22.42
C TYR A 181 1.49 15.05 23.73
N PHE A 182 0.84 14.07 24.37
CA PHE A 182 0.15 14.29 25.65
C PHE A 182 1.12 14.59 26.77
N TYR A 183 2.31 13.97 26.77
CA TYR A 183 3.35 14.31 27.71
C TYR A 183 3.79 15.77 27.60
N SER A 184 4.03 16.26 26.36
CA SER A 184 4.40 17.66 26.10
C SER A 184 3.35 18.68 26.52
N LYS A 185 2.07 18.26 26.61
CA LYS A 185 0.94 19.07 27.10
C LYS A 185 0.67 18.92 28.60
N ASP A 186 1.59 18.29 29.35
CA ASP A 186 1.46 17.96 30.78
C ASP A 186 0.22 17.08 31.11
N GLN A 187 -0.32 16.37 30.11
CA GLN A 187 -1.42 15.41 30.28
C GLN A 187 -0.87 14.00 30.58
N LYS A 188 -0.16 13.88 31.71
CA LYS A 188 0.61 12.68 32.08
C LYS A 188 -0.22 11.41 32.12
N LEU A 189 -1.46 11.46 32.59
CA LEU A 189 -2.35 10.28 32.63
C LEU A 189 -2.66 9.75 31.24
N LYS A 190 -3.00 10.61 30.28
CA LYS A 190 -3.23 10.19 28.90
C LYS A 190 -1.94 9.66 28.25
N SER A 191 -0.81 10.33 28.48
CA SER A 191 0.49 9.85 28.02
C SER A 191 0.79 8.42 28.54
N LYS A 192 0.60 8.19 29.84
CA LYS A 192 0.76 6.87 30.49
C LYS A 192 -0.13 5.81 29.84
N ASP A 193 -1.38 6.16 29.55
CA ASP A 193 -2.33 5.25 28.88
C ASP A 193 -1.86 4.83 27.48
N PHE A 194 -1.35 5.77 26.69
CA PHE A 194 -0.84 5.45 25.34
C PHE A 194 0.44 4.61 25.41
N PHE A 195 1.38 4.88 26.31
CA PHE A 195 2.54 4.02 26.50
C PHE A 195 2.15 2.60 26.93
N ASN A 196 1.16 2.44 27.82
CA ASN A 196 0.65 1.13 28.21
C ASN A 196 -0.02 0.38 27.03
N GLN A 197 -0.73 1.09 26.14
CA GLN A 197 -1.29 0.49 24.93
C GLN A 197 -0.19 -0.08 24.04
N ILE A 198 0.97 0.58 23.90
CA ILE A 198 2.10 0.08 23.09
C ILE A 198 2.62 -1.25 23.66
N ILE A 199 2.77 -1.35 24.98
CA ILE A 199 3.28 -2.56 25.65
C ILE A 199 2.33 -3.75 25.43
N ASN A 200 1.03 -3.49 25.41
CA ASN A 200 0.00 -4.52 25.24
C ASN A 200 -0.32 -4.83 23.77
N LEU A 201 0.26 -4.11 22.83
CA LEU A 201 -0.01 -4.29 21.40
C LEU A 201 0.69 -5.55 20.86
N LYS A 202 -0.05 -6.51 20.30
CA LYS A 202 0.47 -7.79 19.80
C LYS A 202 1.59 -7.68 18.76
N LYS A 203 1.52 -6.66 17.90
CA LYS A 203 2.49 -6.40 16.82
C LYS A 203 3.23 -5.08 17.02
N SER A 204 3.73 -4.86 18.21
CA SER A 204 4.49 -3.66 18.51
C SER A 204 5.94 -3.77 18.04
N ASN A 205 6.52 -2.65 17.62
CA ASN A 205 7.95 -2.56 17.35
C ASN A 205 8.74 -2.73 18.67
N PRO A 206 9.68 -3.71 18.78
CA PRO A 206 10.39 -3.98 20.04
C PRO A 206 11.15 -2.77 20.60
N SER A 207 11.73 -1.94 19.74
CA SER A 207 12.44 -0.72 20.17
C SER A 207 11.47 0.31 20.78
N ILE A 208 10.28 0.46 20.18
CA ILE A 208 9.24 1.36 20.69
C ILE A 208 8.68 0.85 22.03
N VAL A 209 8.50 -0.47 22.19
CA VAL A 209 8.11 -1.09 23.47
C VAL A 209 9.15 -0.77 24.57
N THR A 210 10.43 -1.01 24.26
CA THR A 210 11.53 -0.74 25.21
C THR A 210 11.57 0.72 25.62
N GLU A 211 11.43 1.64 24.66
CA GLU A 211 11.44 3.07 24.95
C GLU A 211 10.19 3.49 25.74
N SER A 212 9.02 2.93 25.44
CA SER A 212 7.79 3.16 26.19
C SER A 212 7.92 2.72 27.66
N GLN A 213 8.54 1.57 27.93
CA GLN A 213 8.83 1.10 29.30
C GLN A 213 9.77 2.03 30.03
N LYS A 214 10.83 2.54 29.37
CA LYS A 214 11.73 3.54 29.98
C LYS A 214 10.99 4.82 30.32
N ARG A 215 10.13 5.32 29.42
CA ARG A 215 9.33 6.54 29.66
C ARG A 215 8.38 6.37 30.83
N LEU A 216 7.69 5.22 30.92
CA LEU A 216 6.81 4.90 32.05
C LEU A 216 7.57 4.89 33.39
N ASN A 217 8.73 4.24 33.43
CA ASN A 217 9.49 4.07 34.67
C ASN A 217 10.21 5.37 35.13
N ARG A 218 10.69 6.17 34.18
CA ARG A 218 11.48 7.37 34.46
C ARG A 218 10.61 8.61 34.72
N ASP A 219 9.59 8.82 33.85
CA ASP A 219 8.90 10.09 33.74
C ASP A 219 7.43 10.04 34.19
N LEU A 220 6.88 8.85 34.37
CA LEU A 220 5.47 8.60 34.64
C LEU A 220 5.26 7.58 35.79
N SER A 221 6.32 7.23 36.52
CA SER A 221 6.21 6.50 37.80
C SER A 221 5.65 7.45 38.87
N ASP A 222 4.56 7.04 39.51
CA ASP A 222 3.93 7.75 40.60
C ASP A 222 4.86 7.80 41.83
#